data_32bc828ae6cd4037d2e7e81f248482ba
#
_entry.id   32bc828ae6cd4037d2e7e81f248482ba
#
_cell.length_a   1.000
_cell.length_b   1.000
_cell.length_c   1.000
_cell.angle_alpha   90.00
_cell.angle_beta   90.00
_cell.angle_gamma   90.00
#
_symmetry.space_group_name_H-M   'P 1'
#
loop_
_entity.id
_entity.type
_entity.pdbx_description
1 polymer ?
#
loop_
_entity_poly.entity_id
_entity_poly.type
_entity_poly.pdbx_seq_one_letter_code
_entity_poly.pdbx_strand_id
1 'polypeptide(L)'
;VNTSEKTQKHCMMLENVNYGRAELMYLNMCRQNVIGELLHGEAAYIHELRWQMMQDEKGTGSWRTLHYRELNGNVYPTHGLGPVAQYMNLSRGDDNFKSLVSFSSPALGRKLYAEKNFPKDHKWNKMEFKNGDLNTSIIKTELGRTVLVQWDETSPRPYTRLNLIQGTKGTLAGYPTRLSLIHI
;
A
#
# COMPACT_ATOMS: atom_id res chain seq x y z
N VAL A 1 -15.66 13.37 -7.37
CA VAL A 1 -15.22 14.61 -8.01
C VAL A 1 -16.40 15.27 -8.70
N ASN A 2 -16.94 14.72 -9.77
CA ASN A 2 -18.03 15.32 -10.56
C ASN A 2 -19.26 15.70 -9.71
N THR A 3 -19.67 14.86 -8.76
CA THR A 3 -20.78 15.18 -7.85
C THR A 3 -20.46 16.37 -6.95
N SER A 4 -19.23 16.43 -6.42
CA SER A 4 -18.77 17.54 -5.58
C SER A 4 -18.79 18.87 -6.36
N GLU A 5 -18.33 18.85 -7.59
CA GLU A 5 -18.35 20.03 -8.47
C GLU A 5 -19.79 20.51 -8.77
N LYS A 6 -20.70 19.59 -9.09
CA LYS A 6 -22.12 19.90 -9.37
C LYS A 6 -22.88 20.41 -8.15
N THR A 7 -22.59 19.86 -6.97
CA THR A 7 -23.35 20.17 -5.75
C THR A 7 -22.68 21.21 -4.88
N GLN A 8 -21.44 21.61 -5.20
CA GLN A 8 -20.60 22.51 -4.38
C GLN A 8 -20.40 21.99 -2.94
N LYS A 9 -20.49 20.66 -2.76
CA LYS A 9 -20.23 20.00 -1.47
C LYS A 9 -18.79 19.50 -1.42
N HIS A 10 -18.18 19.57 -0.24
CA HIS A 10 -16.83 19.11 -0.05
C HIS A 10 -16.71 17.60 -0.29
N CYS A 11 -15.71 17.21 -1.05
CA CYS A 11 -15.29 15.82 -1.23
C CYS A 11 -13.77 15.79 -1.17
N MET A 12 -13.22 15.18 -0.12
CA MET A 12 -11.78 15.11 0.10
C MET A 12 -11.36 13.66 0.31
N MET A 13 -10.31 13.25 -0.40
CA MET A 13 -9.65 11.98 -0.11
C MET A 13 -8.83 12.14 1.17
N LEU A 14 -9.09 11.30 2.14
CA LEU A 14 -8.41 11.30 3.42
C LEU A 14 -7.78 9.93 3.66
N GLU A 15 -6.45 9.85 3.52
CA GLU A 15 -5.69 8.64 3.86
C GLU A 15 -5.45 8.63 5.38
N ASN A 16 -6.23 7.81 6.09
CA ASN A 16 -6.26 7.82 7.56
C ASN A 16 -4.91 7.44 8.20
N VAL A 17 -4.10 6.60 7.56
CA VAL A 17 -2.81 6.17 8.11
C VAL A 17 -1.77 7.30 8.15
N ASN A 18 -1.94 8.34 7.34
CA ASN A 18 -1.08 9.54 7.40
C ASN A 18 -1.15 10.26 8.76
N TYR A 19 -2.20 10.02 9.52
CA TYR A 19 -2.46 10.66 10.81
C TYR A 19 -2.13 9.76 12.00
N GLY A 20 -1.51 8.61 11.76
CA GLY A 20 -0.97 7.76 12.80
C GLY A 20 0.14 8.47 13.59
N ARG A 21 0.26 8.17 14.89
CA ARG A 21 1.24 8.82 15.77
C ARG A 21 2.68 8.64 15.26
N ALA A 22 3.02 7.44 14.80
CA ALA A 22 4.35 7.13 14.26
C ALA A 22 4.59 7.87 12.93
N GLU A 23 3.59 7.89 12.05
CA GLU A 23 3.65 8.56 10.75
C GLU A 23 3.84 10.08 10.92
N LEU A 24 3.10 10.70 11.82
CA LEU A 24 3.26 12.14 12.11
C LEU A 24 4.62 12.44 12.76
N MET A 25 5.12 11.57 13.63
CA MET A 25 6.46 11.70 14.19
C MET A 25 7.53 11.60 13.09
N TYR A 26 7.45 10.61 12.21
CA TYR A 26 8.40 10.45 11.11
C TYR A 26 8.36 11.62 10.15
N LEU A 27 7.16 12.11 9.81
CA LEU A 27 6.99 13.31 8.98
C LEU A 27 7.69 14.52 9.59
N ASN A 28 7.51 14.74 10.90
CA ASN A 28 8.15 15.85 11.61
C ASN A 28 9.68 15.70 11.64
N MET A 29 10.20 14.49 11.89
CA MET A 29 11.64 14.23 11.88
C MET A 29 12.26 14.41 10.48
N CYS A 30 11.58 14.00 9.42
CA CYS A 30 12.02 14.24 8.05
C CYS A 30 12.06 15.75 7.73
N ARG A 31 11.04 16.50 8.13
CA ARG A 31 10.99 17.97 7.96
C ARG A 31 12.09 18.71 8.72
N GLN A 32 12.52 18.18 9.85
CA GLN A 32 13.62 18.70 10.65
C GLN A 32 15.00 18.18 10.22
N ASN A 33 15.08 17.42 9.13
CA ASN A 33 16.30 16.83 8.59
C ASN A 33 17.08 15.95 9.58
N VAL A 34 16.38 15.30 10.52
CA VAL A 34 16.99 14.45 11.56
C VAL A 34 17.78 13.29 10.97
N ILE A 35 17.25 12.67 9.91
CA ILE A 35 17.87 11.55 9.19
C ILE A 35 18.65 11.97 7.95
N GLY A 36 18.84 13.27 7.73
CA GLY A 36 19.58 13.82 6.59
C GLY A 36 18.77 13.77 5.27
N GLU A 37 19.47 13.84 4.15
CA GLU A 37 18.87 13.79 2.82
C GLU A 37 18.20 12.44 2.57
N LEU A 38 16.94 12.47 2.14
CA LEU A 38 16.14 11.26 1.92
C LEU A 38 16.54 10.57 0.63
N LEU A 39 16.72 9.24 0.71
CA LEU A 39 17.22 8.42 -0.39
C LEU A 39 16.20 7.39 -0.86
N HIS A 40 15.55 6.69 0.08
CA HIS A 40 14.72 5.54 -0.18
C HIS A 40 13.56 5.43 0.81
N GLY A 41 12.42 4.92 0.34
CA GLY A 41 11.29 4.57 1.18
C GLY A 41 10.75 3.19 0.88
N GLU A 42 10.19 2.53 1.89
CA GLU A 42 9.46 1.27 1.73
C GLU A 42 8.04 1.42 2.26
N ALA A 43 7.10 1.05 1.44
CA ALA A 43 5.67 1.19 1.65
C ALA A 43 4.98 -0.14 1.41
N ALA A 44 3.96 -0.49 2.18
CA ALA A 44 3.18 -1.68 1.90
C ALA A 44 1.75 -1.59 2.43
N TYR A 45 0.92 -2.47 1.92
CA TYR A 45 -0.29 -2.93 2.58
C TYR A 45 -0.32 -4.44 2.49
N ILE A 46 0.13 -5.10 3.55
CA ILE A 46 0.17 -6.55 3.69
C ILE A 46 -0.78 -6.93 4.82
N HIS A 47 -1.89 -7.56 4.46
CA HIS A 47 -2.98 -7.83 5.38
C HIS A 47 -3.78 -9.05 4.91
N GLU A 48 -3.78 -10.13 5.67
CA GLU A 48 -4.62 -11.28 5.37
C GLU A 48 -6.11 -10.91 5.39
N LEU A 49 -6.75 -10.91 4.21
CA LEU A 49 -8.15 -10.50 4.04
C LEU A 49 -8.98 -11.49 3.21
N ARG A 50 -8.51 -12.74 3.00
CA ARG A 50 -9.26 -13.75 2.25
C ARG A 50 -10.62 -14.07 2.90
N TRP A 51 -10.70 -13.98 4.23
CA TRP A 51 -11.95 -14.17 4.98
C TRP A 51 -13.09 -13.22 4.52
N GLN A 52 -12.76 -12.08 3.91
CA GLN A 52 -13.77 -11.18 3.35
C GLN A 52 -14.56 -11.79 2.18
N MET A 53 -14.08 -12.89 1.59
CA MET A 53 -14.86 -13.67 0.61
C MET A 53 -16.14 -14.27 1.21
N MET A 54 -16.23 -14.40 2.54
CA MET A 54 -17.43 -14.83 3.26
C MET A 54 -18.45 -13.69 3.48
N GLN A 55 -18.03 -12.42 3.28
CA GLN A 55 -18.94 -11.28 3.39
C GLN A 55 -19.78 -11.19 2.11
N ASP A 56 -21.09 -11.10 2.26
CA ASP A 56 -22.02 -11.00 1.12
C ASP A 56 -22.49 -9.55 0.92
N GLU A 57 -21.56 -8.62 0.94
CA GLU A 57 -21.83 -7.22 0.60
C GLU A 57 -22.21 -7.12 -0.88
N LYS A 58 -23.49 -6.95 -1.15
CA LYS A 58 -24.05 -6.88 -2.50
C LYS A 58 -23.67 -8.08 -3.40
N GLY A 59 -23.51 -9.26 -2.79
CA GLY A 59 -23.16 -10.48 -3.49
C GLY A 59 -21.71 -10.57 -3.98
N THR A 60 -20.80 -9.73 -3.52
CA THR A 60 -19.43 -9.64 -4.03
C THR A 60 -18.36 -10.27 -3.14
N GLY A 61 -18.68 -10.56 -1.87
CA GLY A 61 -17.66 -11.03 -0.91
C GLY A 61 -16.56 -10.00 -0.67
N SER A 62 -16.91 -8.78 -0.46
CA SER A 62 -16.16 -7.54 -0.46
C SER A 62 -15.90 -6.95 -1.85
N TRP A 63 -15.73 -5.64 -1.92
CA TRP A 63 -15.41 -4.91 -3.16
C TRP A 63 -14.08 -5.37 -3.78
N ARG A 64 -13.11 -5.81 -2.96
CA ARG A 64 -11.80 -6.28 -3.39
C ARG A 64 -11.86 -7.51 -4.28
N THR A 65 -12.75 -8.44 -3.98
CA THR A 65 -12.84 -9.71 -4.73
C THR A 65 -13.10 -9.51 -6.21
N LEU A 66 -13.87 -8.49 -6.58
CA LEU A 66 -14.09 -8.13 -8.00
C LEU A 66 -12.80 -7.59 -8.64
N HIS A 67 -12.03 -6.77 -7.93
CA HIS A 67 -10.76 -6.28 -8.46
C HIS A 67 -9.76 -7.41 -8.69
N TYR A 68 -9.74 -8.44 -7.84
CA TYR A 68 -8.90 -9.64 -8.05
C TYR A 68 -9.26 -10.42 -9.31
N ARG A 69 -10.52 -10.35 -9.74
CA ARG A 69 -10.97 -10.95 -10.99
C ARG A 69 -10.51 -10.17 -12.22
N GLU A 70 -10.52 -8.86 -12.15
CA GLU A 70 -10.46 -7.98 -13.31
C GLU A 70 -9.09 -7.33 -13.52
N LEU A 71 -8.37 -7.06 -12.44
CA LEU A 71 -7.11 -6.33 -12.45
C LEU A 71 -5.92 -7.25 -12.14
N ASN A 72 -4.73 -6.80 -12.48
CA ASN A 72 -3.47 -7.40 -12.01
C ASN A 72 -2.50 -6.28 -11.64
N GLY A 73 -2.32 -6.07 -10.34
CA GLY A 73 -1.49 -4.99 -9.80
C GLY A 73 -1.89 -4.63 -8.38
N ASN A 74 -1.28 -3.59 -7.83
CA ASN A 74 -1.60 -3.08 -6.50
C ASN A 74 -2.90 -2.27 -6.53
N VAL A 75 -3.97 -2.82 -5.96
CA VAL A 75 -5.28 -2.16 -5.90
C VAL A 75 -5.46 -1.27 -4.66
N TYR A 76 -4.51 -1.29 -3.72
CA TYR A 76 -4.60 -0.50 -2.48
C TYR A 76 -3.24 0.06 -2.03
N PRO A 77 -2.58 0.93 -2.83
CA PRO A 77 -1.24 1.43 -2.51
C PRO A 77 -1.22 2.49 -1.41
N THR A 78 -2.33 3.18 -1.16
CA THR A 78 -2.36 4.44 -0.40
C THR A 78 -1.94 4.29 1.06
N HIS A 79 -2.29 3.19 1.72
CA HIS A 79 -1.93 2.95 3.12
C HIS A 79 -0.41 2.89 3.38
N GLY A 80 0.34 2.39 2.42
CA GLY A 80 1.80 2.42 2.51
C GLY A 80 2.40 3.66 1.87
N LEU A 81 2.01 3.96 0.63
CA LEU A 81 2.60 5.03 -0.16
C LEU A 81 2.26 6.44 0.37
N GLY A 82 1.09 6.64 0.96
CA GLY A 82 0.65 7.94 1.48
C GLY A 82 1.65 8.55 2.47
N PRO A 83 2.00 7.87 3.58
CA PRO A 83 3.00 8.35 4.53
C PRO A 83 4.37 8.61 3.88
N VAL A 84 4.88 7.66 3.10
CA VAL A 84 6.21 7.77 2.46
C VAL A 84 6.25 8.95 1.48
N ALA A 85 5.19 9.16 0.70
CA ALA A 85 5.08 10.30 -0.20
C ALA A 85 5.09 11.65 0.57
N GLN A 86 4.46 11.69 1.75
CA GLN A 86 4.49 12.87 2.61
C GLN A 86 5.89 13.13 3.19
N TYR A 87 6.61 12.08 3.63
CA TYR A 87 7.97 12.22 4.14
C TYR A 87 8.91 12.81 3.08
N MET A 88 8.80 12.34 1.84
CA MET A 88 9.59 12.79 0.70
C MET A 88 9.08 14.09 0.07
N ASN A 89 7.95 14.64 0.52
CA ASN A 89 7.28 15.82 -0.04
C ASN A 89 6.95 15.67 -1.54
N LEU A 90 6.57 14.45 -1.97
CA LEU A 90 6.25 14.17 -3.38
C LEU A 90 4.98 14.91 -3.82
N SER A 91 5.00 15.45 -5.03
CA SER A 91 3.90 16.21 -5.66
C SER A 91 3.48 17.49 -4.94
N ARG A 92 4.27 17.95 -3.96
CA ARG A 92 4.05 19.19 -3.20
C ARG A 92 5.28 20.11 -3.14
N GLY A 93 6.38 19.67 -3.71
CA GLY A 93 7.65 20.38 -3.79
C GLY A 93 8.31 20.11 -5.13
N ASP A 94 9.64 20.08 -5.13
CA ASP A 94 10.45 19.92 -6.34
C ASP A 94 10.55 18.46 -6.80
N ASP A 95 10.07 17.50 -6.01
CA ASP A 95 10.10 16.08 -6.33
C ASP A 95 8.74 15.53 -6.72
N ASN A 96 8.73 14.58 -7.65
CA ASN A 96 7.52 13.95 -8.15
C ASN A 96 7.81 12.51 -8.59
N PHE A 97 6.76 11.73 -8.84
CA PHE A 97 6.87 10.41 -9.44
C PHE A 97 7.33 10.53 -10.89
N LYS A 98 8.39 9.79 -11.26
CA LYS A 98 8.97 9.80 -12.60
C LYS A 98 8.67 8.54 -13.38
N SER A 99 8.97 7.38 -12.80
CA SER A 99 8.78 6.09 -13.43
C SER A 99 8.42 5.01 -12.42
N LEU A 100 7.72 3.97 -12.90
CA LEU A 100 7.31 2.83 -12.10
C LEU A 100 7.52 1.54 -12.89
N VAL A 101 8.04 0.51 -12.20
CA VAL A 101 8.07 -0.88 -12.67
C VAL A 101 7.34 -1.73 -11.64
N SER A 102 6.48 -2.63 -12.10
CA SER A 102 5.63 -3.44 -11.22
C SER A 102 5.54 -4.88 -11.71
N PHE A 103 5.59 -5.82 -10.76
CA PHE A 103 5.43 -7.25 -11.00
C PHE A 103 4.48 -7.86 -9.99
N SER A 104 3.69 -8.82 -10.43
CA SER A 104 2.80 -9.62 -9.59
C SER A 104 3.24 -11.08 -9.56
N SER A 105 3.11 -11.73 -8.41
CA SER A 105 3.25 -13.17 -8.27
C SER A 105 2.08 -13.92 -8.92
N PRO A 106 2.09 -15.27 -8.99
CA PRO A 106 0.90 -16.03 -9.37
C PRO A 106 -0.31 -15.74 -8.47
N ALA A 107 -1.52 -15.88 -9.01
CA ALA A 107 -2.79 -15.70 -8.32
C ALA A 107 -3.31 -17.04 -7.77
N LEU A 108 -2.96 -17.42 -6.57
CA LEU A 108 -3.27 -18.72 -5.95
C LEU A 108 -4.11 -18.60 -4.67
N GLY A 109 -3.83 -17.62 -3.84
CA GLY A 109 -4.33 -17.57 -2.47
C GLY A 109 -5.86 -17.52 -2.35
N ARG A 110 -6.54 -16.73 -3.20
CA ARG A 110 -8.01 -16.67 -3.19
C ARG A 110 -8.65 -17.94 -3.72
N LYS A 111 -8.07 -18.57 -4.75
CA LYS A 111 -8.56 -19.82 -5.30
C LYS A 111 -8.47 -20.95 -4.26
N LEU A 112 -7.31 -21.13 -3.65
CA LEU A 112 -7.11 -22.13 -2.59
C LEU A 112 -7.99 -21.87 -1.37
N TYR A 113 -8.23 -20.62 -1.02
CA TYR A 113 -9.15 -20.25 0.05
C TYR A 113 -10.59 -20.62 -0.32
N ALA A 114 -11.01 -20.37 -1.55
CA ALA A 114 -12.33 -20.72 -2.03
C ALA A 114 -12.56 -22.24 -2.04
N GLU A 115 -11.62 -23.00 -2.55
CA GLU A 115 -11.66 -24.47 -2.58
C GLU A 115 -11.80 -25.08 -1.17
N LYS A 116 -11.15 -24.47 -0.18
CA LYS A 116 -11.17 -24.94 1.21
C LYS A 116 -12.46 -24.58 1.97
N ASN A 117 -13.03 -23.40 1.71
CA ASN A 117 -14.05 -22.79 2.58
C ASN A 117 -15.45 -22.74 1.97
N PHE A 118 -15.61 -23.07 0.69
CA PHE A 118 -16.91 -22.99 0.00
C PHE A 118 -17.24 -24.30 -0.74
N PRO A 119 -18.53 -24.63 -0.93
CA PRO A 119 -18.94 -25.79 -1.74
C PRO A 119 -18.37 -25.71 -3.16
N LYS A 120 -18.14 -26.87 -3.79
CA LYS A 120 -17.53 -26.96 -5.14
C LYS A 120 -18.27 -26.16 -6.21
N ASP A 121 -19.58 -26.08 -6.11
CA ASP A 121 -20.46 -25.35 -7.03
C ASP A 121 -20.58 -23.86 -6.74
N HIS A 122 -19.98 -23.38 -5.65
CA HIS A 122 -20.03 -21.97 -5.27
C HIS A 122 -19.38 -21.07 -6.33
N LYS A 123 -19.91 -19.86 -6.47
CA LYS A 123 -19.43 -18.85 -7.44
C LYS A 123 -17.92 -18.59 -7.36
N TRP A 124 -17.35 -18.58 -6.15
CA TRP A 124 -15.92 -18.33 -5.95
C TRP A 124 -15.03 -19.46 -6.48
N ASN A 125 -15.48 -20.71 -6.47
CA ASN A 125 -14.76 -21.85 -7.03
C ASN A 125 -14.81 -21.89 -8.56
N LYS A 126 -15.77 -21.18 -9.17
CA LYS A 126 -15.90 -21.04 -10.63
C LYS A 126 -15.22 -19.78 -11.18
N MET A 127 -14.74 -18.89 -10.29
CA MET A 127 -14.14 -17.63 -10.66
C MET A 127 -12.65 -17.79 -10.94
N GLU A 128 -12.21 -17.18 -12.02
CA GLU A 128 -10.79 -16.98 -12.30
C GLU A 128 -10.31 -15.68 -11.64
N PHE A 129 -9.22 -15.77 -10.88
CA PHE A 129 -8.56 -14.63 -10.25
C PHE A 129 -7.30 -14.28 -11.05
N LYS A 130 -7.23 -13.05 -11.56
CA LYS A 130 -6.11 -12.56 -12.38
C LYS A 130 -5.05 -11.84 -11.57
N ASN A 131 -5.47 -11.24 -10.44
CA ASN A 131 -4.55 -10.46 -9.61
C ASN A 131 -3.63 -11.38 -8.83
N GLY A 132 -2.33 -11.22 -9.03
CA GLY A 132 -1.31 -11.95 -8.28
C GLY A 132 -1.42 -11.69 -6.77
N ASP A 133 -1.02 -12.66 -5.98
CA ASP A 133 -1.14 -12.62 -4.52
C ASP A 133 -0.28 -11.53 -3.91
N LEU A 134 0.95 -11.37 -4.38
CA LEU A 134 1.86 -10.31 -4.00
C LEU A 134 2.16 -9.43 -5.21
N ASN A 135 1.92 -8.15 -5.11
CA ASN A 135 2.42 -7.16 -6.07
C ASN A 135 3.59 -6.38 -5.46
N THR A 136 4.65 -6.22 -6.24
CA THR A 136 5.84 -5.43 -5.88
C THR A 136 6.09 -4.40 -6.96
N SER A 137 6.15 -3.15 -6.57
CA SER A 137 6.43 -2.01 -7.45
C SER A 137 7.65 -1.25 -6.95
N ILE A 138 8.47 -0.77 -7.87
CA ILE A 138 9.56 0.16 -7.59
C ILE A 138 9.29 1.44 -8.36
N ILE A 139 9.26 2.56 -7.63
CA ILE A 139 9.06 3.89 -8.16
C ILE A 139 10.39 4.64 -8.07
N LYS A 140 10.75 5.37 -9.13
CA LYS A 140 11.82 6.36 -9.15
C LYS A 140 11.21 7.75 -9.20
N THR A 141 11.75 8.68 -8.41
CA THR A 141 11.32 10.07 -8.40
C THR A 141 12.17 10.95 -9.33
N GLU A 142 11.74 12.20 -9.57
CA GLU A 142 12.50 13.15 -10.39
C GLU A 142 13.86 13.48 -9.79
N LEU A 143 13.96 13.60 -8.47
CA LEU A 143 15.24 13.80 -7.77
C LEU A 143 16.06 12.51 -7.60
N GLY A 144 15.62 11.39 -8.20
CA GLY A 144 16.37 10.13 -8.21
C GLY A 144 16.17 9.24 -6.99
N ARG A 145 15.33 9.63 -6.04
CA ARG A 145 14.93 8.80 -4.90
C ARG A 145 14.15 7.57 -5.37
N THR A 146 14.11 6.52 -4.55
CA THR A 146 13.37 5.30 -4.87
C THR A 146 12.33 4.97 -3.80
N VAL A 147 11.21 4.38 -4.20
CA VAL A 147 10.18 3.87 -3.28
C VAL A 147 9.81 2.45 -3.69
N LEU A 148 9.99 1.50 -2.76
CA LEU A 148 9.43 0.15 -2.87
C LEU A 148 7.99 0.19 -2.37
N VAL A 149 7.05 -0.35 -3.16
CA VAL A 149 5.64 -0.47 -2.75
C VAL A 149 5.21 -1.93 -2.90
N GLN A 150 4.76 -2.53 -1.80
CA GLN A 150 4.22 -3.90 -1.81
C GLN A 150 2.74 -3.94 -1.41
N TRP A 151 2.03 -4.90 -1.97
CA TRP A 151 0.65 -5.17 -1.64
C TRP A 151 0.37 -6.67 -1.65
N ASP A 152 -0.26 -7.18 -0.59
CA ASP A 152 -0.64 -8.58 -0.43
C ASP A 152 -1.82 -8.67 0.55
N GLU A 153 -2.94 -9.22 0.10
CA GLU A 153 -4.13 -9.47 0.92
C GLU A 153 -4.52 -10.96 0.95
N THR A 154 -3.66 -11.84 0.47
CA THR A 154 -3.98 -13.23 0.18
C THR A 154 -3.01 -14.24 0.79
N SER A 155 -2.02 -13.79 1.52
CA SER A 155 -1.06 -14.66 2.18
C SER A 155 -1.09 -14.52 3.71
N PRO A 156 -0.53 -15.51 4.45
CA PRO A 156 -0.50 -15.47 5.91
C PRO A 156 0.62 -14.59 6.48
N ARG A 157 1.16 -13.65 5.71
CA ARG A 157 2.15 -12.70 6.21
C ARG A 157 1.56 -11.87 7.34
N PRO A 158 2.33 -11.61 8.42
CA PRO A 158 1.91 -10.67 9.46
C PRO A 158 1.60 -9.30 8.88
N TYR A 159 0.61 -8.63 9.46
CA TYR A 159 0.24 -7.27 9.05
C TYR A 159 1.45 -6.33 9.10
N THR A 160 1.67 -5.61 7.99
CA THR A 160 2.68 -4.55 7.93
C THR A 160 2.38 -3.56 6.82
N ARG A 161 2.71 -2.30 7.05
CA ARG A 161 2.78 -1.28 6.00
C ARG A 161 4.21 -0.94 5.62
N LEU A 162 5.19 -1.66 6.15
CA LEU A 162 6.63 -1.37 6.12
C LEU A 162 6.94 -0.02 6.77
N ASN A 163 6.46 1.08 6.20
CA ASN A 163 6.61 2.44 6.73
C ASN A 163 8.06 2.78 7.05
N LEU A 164 8.95 2.55 6.09
CA LEU A 164 10.37 2.82 6.23
C LEU A 164 10.74 4.06 5.40
N ILE A 165 11.57 4.91 5.97
CA ILE A 165 12.21 6.02 5.28
C ILE A 165 13.69 6.09 5.67
N GLN A 166 14.56 6.06 4.66
CA GLN A 166 16.01 6.08 4.79
C GLN A 166 16.58 7.39 4.29
N GLY A 167 17.42 7.97 5.10
CA GLY A 167 18.23 9.14 4.75
C GLY A 167 19.72 8.88 4.91
N THR A 168 20.53 9.93 4.68
CA THR A 168 22.00 9.85 4.73
C THR A 168 22.55 9.73 6.16
N LYS A 169 21.77 10.07 7.19
CA LYS A 169 22.19 10.05 8.61
C LYS A 169 21.42 9.03 9.44
N GLY A 170 20.37 8.42 8.90
CA GLY A 170 19.60 7.45 9.67
C GLY A 170 18.40 6.90 8.91
N THR A 171 17.67 6.03 9.58
CA THR A 171 16.49 5.34 9.08
C THR A 171 15.39 5.33 10.14
N LEU A 172 14.18 5.65 9.73
CA LEU A 172 12.97 5.46 10.51
C LEU A 172 12.20 4.28 9.92
N ALA A 173 11.73 3.35 10.74
CA ALA A 173 11.00 2.18 10.26
C ALA A 173 9.84 1.81 11.18
N GLY A 174 8.73 1.41 10.60
CA GLY A 174 7.58 0.85 11.30
C GLY A 174 7.67 -0.67 11.45
N TYR A 175 6.74 -1.23 12.26
CA TYR A 175 6.48 -2.66 12.42
C TYR A 175 7.70 -3.51 12.87
N PRO A 176 8.28 -3.23 14.06
CA PRO A 176 7.90 -2.19 15.03
C PRO A 176 8.49 -0.82 14.72
N THR A 177 7.94 0.22 15.34
CA THR A 177 8.46 1.60 15.28
C THR A 177 9.85 1.67 15.85
N ARG A 178 10.82 2.14 15.07
CA ARG A 178 12.25 2.24 15.43
C ARG A 178 12.94 3.37 14.69
N LEU A 179 13.98 3.89 15.33
CA LEU A 179 14.92 4.85 14.77
C LEU A 179 16.32 4.25 14.84
N SER A 180 17.07 4.34 13.76
CA SER A 180 18.50 4.04 13.71
C SER A 180 19.24 5.26 13.17
N LEU A 181 20.21 5.76 13.90
CA LEU A 181 21.09 6.84 13.48
C LEU A 181 22.51 6.32 13.29
N ILE A 182 23.20 6.84 12.28
CA ILE A 182 24.62 6.58 12.11
C ILE A 182 25.38 7.43 13.11
N HIS A 183 26.16 6.80 13.96
CA HIS A 183 27.18 7.46 14.76
C HIS A 183 28.46 7.55 13.91
N ILE A 184 28.70 8.75 13.37
CA ILE A 184 29.99 9.08 12.73
C ILE A 184 30.90 9.70 13.77
#